data_1e487e076dc977859b9f7fd85e667c22
#
_entry.id   1e487e076dc977859b9f7fd85e667c22
#
_cell.length_a   1.000
_cell.length_b   1.000
_cell.length_c   1.000
_cell.angle_alpha   90.00
_cell.angle_beta   90.00
_cell.angle_gamma   90.00
#
_symmetry.space_group_name_H-M   'P 1'
#
loop_
_entity.id
_entity.type
_entity.pdbx_description
1 polymer ?
#
loop_
_entity_poly.entity_id
_entity_poly.type
_entity_poly.pdbx_seq_one_letter_code
_entity_poly.pdbx_strand_id
1 'polypeptide(L)'
;MTVETQPAAPAKTDGGPDASNPASAAQRERQAWMSILAKAESKDLADRIGRLQNLPAYSVIRPAECGSVMVRGRAGGMGAAFNLGEMSVTRCVIQLTGTAEAAVIGHAYVAGRDKQHAESAALMDALLQTEQWHAAVKEMVITPLANVAADARRERSGKVAATKVNFFTMVRGEN
;
A
#
# COMPACT_ATOMS: atom_id res chain seq x y z
N MET A 1 -50.50 -21.92 -17.15
CA MET A 1 -49.06 -21.82 -17.02
C MET A 1 -48.72 -20.39 -16.75
N THR A 2 -48.55 -20.05 -15.46
CA THR A 2 -48.26 -18.68 -15.00
C THR A 2 -46.75 -18.61 -14.78
N VAL A 3 -46.08 -17.75 -15.56
CA VAL A 3 -44.62 -17.51 -15.44
C VAL A 3 -44.41 -16.52 -14.31
N GLU A 4 -43.84 -16.99 -13.23
CA GLU A 4 -43.47 -16.19 -12.06
C GLU A 4 -42.16 -15.44 -12.34
N THR A 5 -42.27 -14.12 -12.47
CA THR A 5 -41.12 -13.23 -12.71
C THR A 5 -40.40 -12.96 -11.39
N GLN A 6 -39.22 -13.51 -11.23
CA GLN A 6 -38.36 -13.33 -10.09
C GLN A 6 -37.81 -11.89 -10.07
N PRO A 7 -37.86 -11.15 -8.93
CA PRO A 7 -37.33 -9.80 -8.88
C PRO A 7 -35.82 -9.80 -8.89
N ALA A 8 -35.25 -8.90 -9.70
CA ALA A 8 -33.82 -8.68 -9.81
C ALA A 8 -33.22 -8.22 -8.46
N ALA A 9 -32.08 -8.82 -8.07
CA ALA A 9 -31.33 -8.43 -6.89
C ALA A 9 -30.84 -6.97 -7.00
N PRO A 10 -30.84 -6.20 -5.90
CA PRO A 10 -30.38 -4.81 -5.93
C PRO A 10 -28.88 -4.73 -6.24
N ALA A 11 -28.55 -3.82 -7.17
CA ALA A 11 -27.17 -3.49 -7.52
C ALA A 11 -26.39 -3.05 -6.28
N LYS A 12 -25.23 -3.69 -6.01
CA LYS A 12 -24.29 -3.23 -4.99
C LYS A 12 -23.78 -1.87 -5.40
N THR A 13 -24.18 -0.84 -4.67
CA THR A 13 -23.56 0.48 -4.73
C THR A 13 -22.14 0.35 -4.19
N ASP A 14 -21.14 0.55 -5.05
CA ASP A 14 -19.75 0.78 -4.66
C ASP A 14 -19.71 2.12 -3.89
N GLY A 15 -19.96 2.05 -2.58
CA GLY A 15 -19.74 3.15 -1.66
C GLY A 15 -18.23 3.39 -1.54
N GLY A 16 -17.72 4.40 -2.23
CA GLY A 16 -16.38 4.90 -1.96
C GLY A 16 -16.26 5.30 -0.48
N PRO A 17 -15.04 5.34 0.10
CA PRO A 17 -14.85 5.61 1.52
C PRO A 17 -15.40 7.00 1.89
N ASP A 18 -16.36 7.01 2.81
CA ASP A 18 -16.95 8.24 3.33
C ASP A 18 -15.88 9.05 4.08
N ALA A 19 -15.57 10.24 3.57
CA ALA A 19 -14.53 11.12 4.10
C ALA A 19 -14.89 11.72 5.48
N SER A 20 -16.13 11.65 5.90
CA SER A 20 -16.63 12.25 7.15
C SER A 20 -16.55 11.29 8.35
N ASN A 21 -16.25 10.00 8.16
CA ASN A 21 -16.14 9.03 9.22
C ASN A 21 -14.70 9.04 9.82
N PRO A 22 -14.50 9.31 11.12
CA PRO A 22 -13.18 9.30 11.75
C PRO A 22 -12.46 7.94 11.61
N ALA A 23 -13.18 6.84 11.65
CA ALA A 23 -12.61 5.52 11.37
C ALA A 23 -12.03 5.44 9.95
N SER A 24 -12.63 6.08 8.95
CA SER A 24 -12.10 6.15 7.60
C SER A 24 -10.87 7.05 7.48
N ALA A 25 -10.70 8.06 8.32
CA ALA A 25 -9.51 8.91 8.37
C ALA A 25 -8.29 8.13 8.89
N ALA A 26 -8.42 7.45 10.03
CA ALA A 26 -7.39 6.58 10.58
C ALA A 26 -7.02 5.43 9.62
N GLN A 27 -8.00 4.85 8.97
CA GLN A 27 -7.77 3.82 7.96
C GLN A 27 -6.99 4.34 6.76
N ARG A 28 -7.28 5.56 6.27
CA ARG A 28 -6.53 6.19 5.19
C ARG A 28 -5.08 6.48 5.59
N GLU A 29 -4.86 6.97 6.81
CA GLU A 29 -3.51 7.20 7.33
C GLU A 29 -2.73 5.89 7.37
N ARG A 30 -3.33 4.81 7.90
CA ARG A 30 -2.72 3.48 7.92
C ARG A 30 -2.40 2.97 6.51
N GLN A 31 -3.31 3.11 5.56
CA GLN A 31 -3.07 2.75 4.16
C GLN A 31 -1.91 3.53 3.55
N ALA A 32 -1.76 4.81 3.90
CA ALA A 32 -0.67 5.64 3.40
C ALA A 32 0.69 5.12 3.88
N TRP A 33 0.90 4.91 5.19
CA TRP A 33 2.19 4.40 5.65
C TRP A 33 2.46 2.96 5.22
N MET A 34 1.44 2.09 5.17
CA MET A 34 1.60 0.73 4.64
C MET A 34 2.06 0.74 3.17
N SER A 35 1.52 1.66 2.37
CA SER A 35 1.95 1.82 0.97
C SER A 35 3.40 2.28 0.85
N ILE A 36 3.90 3.10 1.78
CA ILE A 36 5.30 3.53 1.82
C ILE A 36 6.20 2.36 2.23
N LEU A 37 5.87 1.69 3.32
CA LEU A 37 6.62 0.54 3.85
C LEU A 37 6.72 -0.60 2.83
N ALA A 38 5.61 -0.95 2.17
CA ALA A 38 5.58 -2.05 1.20
C ALA A 38 6.37 -1.78 -0.10
N LYS A 39 6.65 -0.51 -0.42
CA LYS A 39 7.38 -0.09 -1.63
C LYS A 39 8.79 0.38 -1.35
N ALA A 40 9.17 0.51 -0.10
CA ALA A 40 10.51 0.88 0.29
C ALA A 40 11.53 -0.18 -0.16
N GLU A 41 12.76 0.22 -0.37
CA GLU A 41 13.85 -0.73 -0.54
C GLU A 41 14.12 -1.42 0.81
N SER A 42 14.23 -2.76 0.80
CA SER A 42 14.40 -3.57 2.02
C SER A 42 15.58 -3.12 2.87
N LYS A 43 16.69 -2.79 2.21
CA LYS A 43 17.90 -2.29 2.87
C LYS A 43 17.67 -0.94 3.53
N ASP A 44 17.07 0.01 2.84
CA ASP A 44 16.77 1.34 3.39
C ASP A 44 15.86 1.27 4.61
N LEU A 45 14.85 0.40 4.56
CA LEU A 45 13.97 0.15 5.68
C LEU A 45 14.72 -0.43 6.87
N ALA A 46 15.57 -1.46 6.65
CA ALA A 46 16.37 -2.09 7.69
C ALA A 46 17.37 -1.10 8.34
N ASP A 47 18.04 -0.28 7.54
CA ASP A 47 18.99 0.74 8.03
C ASP A 47 18.29 1.80 8.92
N ARG A 48 17.06 2.16 8.60
CA ARG A 48 16.27 3.10 9.41
C ARG A 48 15.76 2.48 10.70
N ILE A 49 15.31 1.24 10.64
CA ILE A 49 14.90 0.48 11.84
C ILE A 49 16.08 0.33 12.79
N GLY A 50 17.29 0.07 12.28
CA GLY A 50 18.50 -0.05 13.10
C GLY A 50 18.88 1.22 13.85
N ARG A 51 18.33 2.38 13.51
CA ARG A 51 18.53 3.66 14.24
C ARG A 51 17.54 3.86 15.38
N LEU A 52 16.46 3.08 15.41
CA LEU A 52 15.49 3.10 16.50
C LEU A 52 16.07 2.29 17.68
N GLN A 53 16.10 2.89 18.86
CA GLN A 53 16.61 2.24 20.08
C GLN A 53 15.43 1.77 20.94
N ASN A 54 15.67 0.71 21.72
CA ASN A 54 14.72 0.18 22.70
C ASN A 54 13.35 -0.23 22.09
N LEU A 55 13.37 -0.82 20.90
CA LEU A 55 12.14 -1.36 20.29
C LEU A 55 11.49 -2.38 21.24
N PRO A 56 10.15 -2.37 21.37
CA PRO A 56 9.45 -3.35 22.17
C PRO A 56 9.61 -4.75 21.58
N ALA A 57 9.53 -5.76 22.43
CA ALA A 57 9.49 -7.14 21.99
C ALA A 57 8.20 -7.42 21.20
N TYR A 58 8.27 -8.37 20.28
CA TYR A 58 7.11 -8.82 19.51
C TYR A 58 7.11 -10.34 19.35
N SER A 59 5.94 -10.89 19.14
CA SER A 59 5.74 -12.28 18.74
C SER A 59 5.24 -12.36 17.31
N VAL A 60 5.67 -13.39 16.58
CA VAL A 60 5.22 -13.63 15.22
C VAL A 60 3.96 -14.48 15.25
N ILE A 61 2.79 -13.91 14.95
CA ILE A 61 1.51 -14.63 14.87
C ILE A 61 1.46 -15.45 13.58
N ARG A 62 1.88 -14.84 12.47
CA ARG A 62 1.99 -15.52 11.17
C ARG A 62 3.38 -15.26 10.62
N PRO A 63 4.20 -16.32 10.50
CA PRO A 63 5.53 -16.20 9.88
C PRO A 63 5.46 -15.61 8.47
N ALA A 64 6.54 -14.94 8.06
CA ALA A 64 6.63 -14.40 6.71
C ALA A 64 6.56 -15.54 5.67
N GLU A 65 5.49 -15.55 4.91
CA GLU A 65 5.21 -16.56 3.89
C GLU A 65 4.97 -15.91 2.53
N CYS A 66 5.42 -16.59 1.48
CA CYS A 66 5.27 -16.13 0.11
C CYS A 66 4.08 -16.85 -0.54
N GLY A 67 3.24 -16.08 -1.20
CA GLY A 67 2.11 -16.57 -2.00
C GLY A 67 2.02 -15.80 -3.31
N SER A 68 0.98 -16.06 -4.10
CA SER A 68 0.65 -15.28 -5.28
C SER A 68 -0.69 -14.58 -5.14
N VAL A 69 -0.83 -13.43 -5.79
CA VAL A 69 -2.08 -12.69 -5.89
C VAL A 69 -2.35 -12.31 -7.35
N MET A 70 -3.61 -12.40 -7.73
CA MET A 70 -4.05 -11.99 -9.07
C MET A 70 -4.05 -10.46 -9.18
N VAL A 71 -3.34 -9.96 -10.20
CA VAL A 71 -3.32 -8.52 -10.52
C VAL A 71 -4.37 -8.22 -11.56
N ARG A 72 -5.22 -7.24 -11.28
CA ARG A 72 -6.24 -6.74 -12.20
C ARG A 72 -5.84 -5.39 -12.77
N GLY A 73 -6.07 -5.19 -14.05
CA GLY A 73 -5.82 -3.94 -14.75
C GLY A 73 -7.00 -3.53 -15.62
N ARG A 74 -6.88 -2.35 -16.22
CA ARG A 74 -7.82 -1.81 -17.21
C ARG A 74 -7.05 -1.36 -18.43
N ALA A 75 -7.48 -1.76 -19.61
CA ALA A 75 -6.91 -1.28 -20.87
C ALA A 75 -7.13 0.24 -20.99
N GLY A 76 -6.06 0.99 -21.29
CA GLY A 76 -6.12 2.46 -21.43
C GLY A 76 -6.62 3.22 -20.20
N GLY A 77 -6.65 2.57 -19.02
CA GLY A 77 -7.11 3.18 -17.77
C GLY A 77 -8.63 3.24 -17.58
N MET A 78 -9.44 3.17 -18.62
CA MET A 78 -10.90 3.29 -18.57
C MET A 78 -11.66 2.06 -19.08
N GLY A 79 -10.99 1.09 -19.72
CA GLY A 79 -11.59 -0.14 -20.22
C GLY A 79 -12.11 -1.07 -19.13
N ALA A 80 -12.78 -2.15 -19.52
CA ALA A 80 -13.22 -3.20 -18.61
C ALA A 80 -12.01 -3.79 -17.86
N ALA A 81 -12.20 -4.10 -16.57
CA ALA A 81 -11.16 -4.72 -15.76
C ALA A 81 -10.95 -6.17 -16.20
N PHE A 82 -9.69 -6.56 -16.35
CA PHE A 82 -9.29 -7.94 -16.68
C PHE A 82 -8.11 -8.40 -15.82
N ASN A 83 -7.92 -9.70 -15.73
CA ASN A 83 -6.81 -10.28 -14.99
C ASN A 83 -5.53 -10.21 -15.85
N LEU A 84 -4.54 -9.47 -15.37
CA LEU A 84 -3.23 -9.33 -16.03
C LEU A 84 -2.35 -10.56 -15.84
N GLY A 85 -2.42 -11.18 -14.68
CA GLY A 85 -1.57 -12.30 -14.28
C GLY A 85 -1.38 -12.35 -12.76
N GLU A 86 -0.50 -13.21 -12.31
CA GLU A 86 -0.17 -13.34 -10.89
C GLU A 86 1.17 -12.67 -10.55
N MET A 87 1.24 -12.10 -9.35
CA MET A 87 2.50 -11.62 -8.80
C MET A 87 2.76 -12.26 -7.44
N SER A 88 4.04 -12.52 -7.13
CA SER A 88 4.43 -13.00 -5.81
C SER A 88 4.24 -11.89 -4.77
N VAL A 89 3.69 -12.24 -3.61
CA VAL A 89 3.52 -11.36 -2.46
C VAL A 89 3.97 -12.09 -1.21
N THR A 90 4.78 -11.44 -0.39
CA THR A 90 5.13 -11.93 0.94
C THR A 90 4.28 -11.22 1.98
N ARG A 91 3.67 -11.98 2.87
CA ARG A 91 2.84 -11.47 3.98
C ARG A 91 3.39 -11.91 5.32
N CYS A 92 3.25 -11.06 6.33
CA CYS A 92 3.64 -11.33 7.71
C CYS A 92 2.65 -10.68 8.68
N VAL A 93 2.44 -11.29 9.83
CA VAL A 93 1.64 -10.71 10.93
C VAL A 93 2.41 -10.88 12.22
N ILE A 94 2.59 -9.79 12.94
CA ILE A 94 3.24 -9.77 14.26
C ILE A 94 2.31 -9.13 15.30
N GLN A 95 2.59 -9.39 16.57
CA GLN A 95 1.95 -8.77 17.71
C GLN A 95 3.02 -8.17 18.61
N LEU A 96 2.88 -6.91 19.00
CA LEU A 96 3.73 -6.32 20.03
C LEU A 96 3.46 -6.96 21.38
N THR A 97 4.53 -7.20 22.14
CA THR A 97 4.47 -7.74 23.50
C THR A 97 5.13 -6.74 24.45
N GLY A 98 4.57 -6.60 25.67
CA GLY A 98 5.15 -5.68 26.67
C GLY A 98 4.83 -4.21 26.47
N THR A 99 3.84 -3.88 25.67
CA THR A 99 3.27 -2.53 25.57
C THR A 99 2.12 -2.38 26.59
N ALA A 100 1.92 -1.16 27.09
CA ALA A 100 0.80 -0.86 28.01
C ALA A 100 -0.57 -0.92 27.31
N GLU A 101 -0.56 -0.86 25.99
CA GLU A 101 -1.76 -0.92 25.16
C GLU A 101 -2.18 -2.38 24.93
N ALA A 102 -3.48 -2.59 24.70
CA ALA A 102 -4.02 -3.87 24.31
C ALA A 102 -3.29 -4.41 23.06
N ALA A 103 -3.22 -5.72 22.93
CA ALA A 103 -2.49 -6.45 21.89
C ALA A 103 -2.50 -5.76 20.51
N VAL A 104 -1.44 -4.99 20.19
CA VAL A 104 -1.32 -4.28 18.91
C VAL A 104 -0.79 -5.24 17.87
N ILE A 105 -1.54 -5.39 16.79
CA ILE A 105 -1.21 -6.29 15.69
C ILE A 105 -0.79 -5.46 14.47
N GLY A 106 0.43 -5.75 13.98
CA GLY A 106 0.94 -5.25 12.72
C GLY A 106 0.90 -6.31 11.63
N HIS A 107 0.64 -5.87 10.42
CA HIS A 107 0.67 -6.75 9.27
C HIS A 107 1.30 -6.07 8.06
N ALA A 108 1.87 -6.87 7.18
CA ALA A 108 2.44 -6.37 5.94
C ALA A 108 2.14 -7.32 4.77
N TYR A 109 2.02 -6.69 3.60
CA TYR A 109 1.97 -7.33 2.30
C TYR A 109 2.98 -6.62 1.39
N VAL A 110 4.04 -7.32 1.02
CA VAL A 110 5.13 -6.78 0.22
C VAL A 110 5.21 -7.55 -1.10
N ALA A 111 5.33 -6.82 -2.21
CA ALA A 111 5.55 -7.44 -3.50
C ALA A 111 6.91 -8.15 -3.54
N GLY A 112 6.94 -9.36 -4.10
CA GLY A 112 8.14 -10.18 -4.16
C GLY A 112 8.21 -11.24 -3.07
N ARG A 113 9.43 -11.73 -2.78
CA ARG A 113 9.69 -12.88 -1.91
C ARG A 113 10.54 -12.54 -0.69
N ASP A 114 10.71 -11.27 -0.37
CA ASP A 114 11.54 -10.80 0.74
C ASP A 114 10.79 -10.96 2.08
N LYS A 115 11.13 -12.00 2.82
CA LYS A 115 10.53 -12.31 4.12
C LYS A 115 10.94 -11.31 5.20
N GLN A 116 12.19 -10.85 5.15
CA GLN A 116 12.72 -9.89 6.13
C GLN A 116 12.05 -8.53 5.96
N HIS A 117 11.86 -8.09 4.72
CA HIS A 117 11.12 -6.86 4.41
C HIS A 117 9.68 -6.93 4.96
N ALA A 118 8.97 -8.04 4.72
CA ALA A 118 7.61 -8.20 5.20
C ALA A 118 7.51 -8.16 6.74
N GLU A 119 8.44 -8.81 7.45
CA GLU A 119 8.49 -8.76 8.90
C GLU A 119 8.81 -7.36 9.43
N SER A 120 9.81 -6.70 8.85
CA SER A 120 10.17 -5.31 9.17
C SER A 120 9.00 -4.35 8.94
N ALA A 121 8.30 -4.47 7.83
CA ALA A 121 7.13 -3.64 7.52
C ALA A 121 5.97 -3.90 8.49
N ALA A 122 5.72 -5.16 8.89
CA ALA A 122 4.72 -5.50 9.88
C ALA A 122 5.05 -4.93 11.26
N LEU A 123 6.33 -4.95 11.67
CA LEU A 123 6.78 -4.33 12.91
C LEU A 123 6.53 -2.81 12.90
N MET A 124 6.89 -2.14 11.82
CA MET A 124 6.65 -0.68 11.69
C MET A 124 5.17 -0.34 11.68
N ASP A 125 4.31 -1.16 11.04
CA ASP A 125 2.86 -0.98 11.07
C ASP A 125 2.30 -1.11 12.49
N ALA A 126 2.80 -2.05 13.29
CA ALA A 126 2.40 -2.20 14.69
C ALA A 126 2.82 -0.98 15.53
N LEU A 127 4.06 -0.53 15.41
CA LEU A 127 4.58 0.62 16.16
C LEU A 127 3.83 1.92 15.84
N LEU A 128 3.47 2.13 14.58
CA LEU A 128 2.68 3.30 14.14
C LEU A 128 1.26 3.35 14.71
N GLN A 129 0.76 2.26 15.22
CA GLN A 129 -0.55 2.18 15.88
C GLN A 129 -0.47 2.52 17.38
N THR A 130 0.74 2.66 17.95
CA THR A 130 0.94 3.00 19.36
C THR A 130 1.22 4.50 19.52
N GLU A 131 0.67 5.13 20.56
CA GLU A 131 0.94 6.55 20.85
C GLU A 131 2.42 6.80 21.11
N GLN A 132 3.07 5.89 21.84
CA GLN A 132 4.48 6.01 22.22
C GLN A 132 5.43 6.06 21.02
N TRP A 133 5.18 5.26 19.98
CA TRP A 133 6.11 5.09 18.86
C TRP A 133 5.69 5.83 17.59
N HIS A 134 4.42 6.23 17.51
CA HIS A 134 3.87 6.84 16.29
C HIS A 134 4.73 8.00 15.77
N ALA A 135 5.03 8.98 16.62
CA ALA A 135 5.78 10.18 16.23
C ALA A 135 7.21 9.83 15.78
N ALA A 136 7.92 9.01 16.57
CA ALA A 136 9.30 8.64 16.28
C ALA A 136 9.43 7.83 14.98
N VAL A 137 8.57 6.83 14.77
CA VAL A 137 8.58 6.01 13.55
C VAL A 137 8.16 6.83 12.34
N LYS A 138 7.17 7.72 12.49
CA LYS A 138 6.75 8.62 11.40
C LYS A 138 7.89 9.53 10.95
N GLU A 139 8.60 10.15 11.89
CA GLU A 139 9.72 11.06 11.60
C GLU A 139 10.97 10.33 11.07
N MET A 140 11.39 9.25 11.73
CA MET A 140 12.65 8.59 11.43
C MET A 140 12.58 7.58 10.29
N VAL A 141 11.39 7.01 10.04
CA VAL A 141 11.22 5.95 9.03
C VAL A 141 10.29 6.41 7.90
N ILE A 142 9.04 6.78 8.20
CA ILE A 142 8.04 7.01 7.15
C ILE A 142 8.35 8.26 6.33
N THR A 143 8.62 9.38 6.98
CA THR A 143 8.86 10.66 6.27
C THR A 143 10.07 10.59 5.33
N PRO A 144 11.24 10.07 5.74
CA PRO A 144 12.36 9.92 4.83
C PRO A 144 12.11 8.94 3.67
N LEU A 145 11.42 7.81 3.93
CA LEU A 145 11.05 6.86 2.86
C LEU A 145 10.05 7.48 1.88
N ALA A 146 9.10 8.27 2.37
CA ALA A 146 8.17 9.01 1.54
C ALA A 146 8.87 10.02 0.62
N ASN A 147 9.90 10.72 1.14
CA ASN A 147 10.70 11.66 0.35
C ASN A 147 11.46 10.94 -0.77
N VAL A 148 12.13 9.83 -0.47
CA VAL A 148 12.82 9.00 -1.48
C VAL A 148 11.82 8.53 -2.56
N ALA A 149 10.66 8.04 -2.15
CA ALA A 149 9.62 7.62 -3.09
C ALA A 149 9.07 8.77 -3.96
N ALA A 150 8.95 9.98 -3.38
CA ALA A 150 8.50 11.18 -4.09
C ALA A 150 9.54 11.64 -5.13
N ASP A 151 10.83 11.62 -4.76
CA ASP A 151 11.92 11.97 -5.66
C ASP A 151 12.03 11.00 -6.84
N ALA A 152 11.97 9.69 -6.58
CA ALA A 152 11.95 8.66 -7.62
C ALA A 152 10.74 8.81 -8.56
N ARG A 153 9.58 9.22 -8.03
CA ARG A 153 8.38 9.49 -8.83
C ARG A 153 8.56 10.73 -9.70
N ARG A 154 9.14 11.81 -9.17
CA ARG A 154 9.44 13.04 -9.92
C ARG A 154 10.42 12.77 -11.06
N GLU A 155 11.48 12.03 -10.80
CA GLU A 155 12.47 11.67 -11.81
C GLU A 155 11.83 10.84 -12.95
N ARG A 156 11.03 9.83 -12.59
CA ARG A 156 10.31 9.01 -13.56
C ARG A 156 9.33 9.84 -14.40
N SER A 157 8.58 10.74 -13.76
CA SER A 157 7.65 11.65 -14.44
C SER A 157 8.37 12.59 -15.39
N GLY A 158 9.53 13.10 -15.01
CA GLY A 158 10.39 13.92 -15.88
C GLY A 158 10.88 13.15 -17.12
N LYS A 159 11.33 11.92 -16.93
CA LYS A 159 11.74 11.05 -18.05
C LYS A 159 10.58 10.77 -19.02
N VAL A 160 9.38 10.50 -18.48
CA VAL A 160 8.17 10.28 -19.32
C VAL A 160 7.78 11.56 -20.05
N ALA A 161 7.81 12.71 -19.37
CA ALA A 161 7.48 13.99 -20.00
C ALA A 161 8.45 14.36 -21.15
N ALA A 162 9.73 14.03 -21.01
CA ALA A 162 10.74 14.27 -22.04
C ALA A 162 10.52 13.41 -23.31
N THR A 163 9.82 12.29 -23.19
CA THR A 163 9.49 11.41 -24.34
C THR A 163 8.13 11.71 -24.96
N LYS A 164 7.39 12.70 -24.41
CA LYS A 164 6.07 13.08 -24.95
C LYS A 164 6.21 13.77 -26.28
N VAL A 165 5.70 13.15 -27.34
CA VAL A 165 5.63 13.75 -28.70
C VAL A 165 4.32 14.50 -28.83
N ASN A 166 4.36 15.79 -29.15
CA ASN A 166 3.19 16.57 -29.51
C ASN A 166 2.96 16.47 -31.01
N PHE A 167 1.92 15.77 -31.42
CA PHE A 167 1.49 15.73 -32.81
C PHE A 167 0.62 16.96 -33.07
N PHE A 168 1.13 17.93 -33.87
CA PHE A 168 0.31 18.99 -34.41
C PHE A 168 -0.33 18.49 -35.72
N THR A 169 -1.64 18.33 -35.72
CA THR A 169 -2.38 18.16 -36.98
C THR A 169 -2.48 19.53 -37.63
N MET A 170 -1.72 19.77 -38.70
CA MET A 170 -1.95 20.91 -39.57
C MET A 170 -3.23 20.64 -40.34
N VAL A 171 -4.28 21.44 -40.10
CA VAL A 171 -5.46 21.47 -40.92
C VAL A 171 -5.03 21.97 -42.29
N ARG A 172 -5.10 21.08 -43.29
CA ARG A 172 -4.86 21.44 -44.70
C ARG A 172 -5.98 22.35 -45.11
N GLY A 173 -5.66 23.62 -45.33
CA GLY A 173 -6.66 24.58 -45.85
C GLY A 173 -7.19 24.10 -47.21
N GLU A 174 -8.50 24.02 -47.33
CA GLU A 174 -9.17 23.87 -48.59
C GLU A 174 -8.98 25.14 -49.40
N ASN A 175 -8.45 25.02 -50.64
CA ASN A 175 -8.49 26.08 -51.66
C ASN A 175 -9.82 26.00 -52.38
#